data_ed4ec5f57d713ca7d3c6872dd6d752b3
#
_entry.id   ed4ec5f57d713ca7d3c6872dd6d752b3
#
_cell.length_a   1.000
_cell.length_b   1.000
_cell.length_c   1.000
_cell.angle_alpha   90.00
_cell.angle_beta   90.00
_cell.angle_gamma   90.00
#
_symmetry.space_group_name_H-M   'P 1'
#
loop_
_entity.id
_entity.type
_entity.pdbx_description
1 polymer ?
#
loop_
_entity_poly.entity_id
_entity_poly.type
_entity_poly.pdbx_seq_one_letter_code
_entity_poly.pdbx_strand_id
1 'polypeptide(L)'
;MNSKSRRILSLPLALLALALAGCGGDDASDGGPAGASSSGGGSAAPDAPSGSTTGGDPGFGGSPSGEGAGTASSSTGDGSGAGGAGAGGSGAGGAGAGGSGTGGSGLDGSTTGTEARPQLTGAQAAHHTVLKHLEKAGELASGLVTDSWDPTAGAGDVGGFTPTYTVAASGGTHRTVQSAIDAAVASGGARRVYIEVASGAYREVVCVPSSAPPITLYSKSADASRTVIAYNNHNGKTKETGKAANPCNANLSGTTYGTSGSATFAAYADDFQAKNLTIANDTDERAVSGGKQAVALMTQADRLIFENVRLLGNQDTLYVKTPNAGTVSRAYFKGCYVEGDVDFIFGRGTFVLDGCTIRYLTARQGATGGYIVAPSTDARNDHGILIINSDLTVEAGTPDGLVYLGRAWDEGQNDLATYATSVASGAYPNGQAIIRNSTLGPHIRALDPWHASTVSRPYSSTAGTYPANRLHEHANTGPGSARP
;
A
#
# COMPACT_ATOMS: atom_id res chain seq x y z
N MET A 1 8.71 25.93 -57.07
CA MET A 1 10.16 25.70 -57.14
C MET A 1 10.80 26.06 -55.79
N ASN A 2 11.57 25.18 -55.23
CA ASN A 2 12.31 25.11 -53.99
C ASN A 2 11.66 24.39 -52.81
N SER A 3 11.95 23.08 -52.82
CA SER A 3 11.82 22.16 -51.68
C SER A 3 12.95 22.42 -50.69
N LYS A 4 12.66 22.45 -49.40
CA LYS A 4 13.67 22.32 -48.35
C LYS A 4 13.37 21.06 -47.54
N SER A 5 14.17 20.02 -47.78
CA SER A 5 14.28 18.79 -47.01
C SER A 5 14.70 19.07 -45.58
N ARG A 6 13.99 18.56 -44.61
CA ARG A 6 14.46 18.46 -43.22
C ARG A 6 15.09 17.09 -43.00
N ARG A 7 16.32 17.07 -42.59
CA ARG A 7 17.07 15.89 -42.21
C ARG A 7 16.68 15.46 -40.81
N ILE A 8 16.33 14.18 -40.69
CA ILE A 8 16.13 13.46 -39.43
C ILE A 8 17.51 12.94 -39.01
N LEU A 9 18.00 13.34 -37.85
CA LEU A 9 19.19 12.75 -37.20
C LEU A 9 18.74 11.52 -36.40
N SER A 10 19.19 10.37 -36.85
CA SER A 10 19.15 9.10 -36.10
C SER A 10 20.46 8.91 -35.35
N LEU A 11 20.40 8.74 -34.04
CA LEU A 11 21.52 8.24 -33.22
C LEU A 11 21.48 6.72 -33.09
N PRO A 12 22.61 6.04 -33.08
CA PRO A 12 22.68 4.58 -33.06
C PRO A 12 22.59 4.01 -31.66
N LEU A 13 21.85 2.89 -31.57
CA LEU A 13 21.76 1.98 -30.46
C LEU A 13 23.09 1.18 -30.34
N ALA A 14 23.75 1.25 -29.20
CA ALA A 14 24.84 0.34 -28.88
C ALA A 14 24.32 -0.80 -28.01
N LEU A 15 24.33 -2.02 -28.56
CA LEU A 15 24.14 -3.28 -27.86
C LEU A 15 25.41 -3.59 -27.05
N LEU A 16 25.24 -3.91 -25.77
CA LEU A 16 26.24 -4.72 -25.04
C LEU A 16 25.51 -5.75 -24.18
N ALA A 17 25.71 -6.99 -24.55
CA ALA A 17 25.30 -8.16 -23.76
C ALA A 17 26.45 -8.56 -22.85
N LEU A 18 26.22 -8.94 -21.59
CA LEU A 18 26.74 -10.17 -20.97
C LEU A 18 26.41 -10.31 -19.47
N ALA A 19 26.09 -11.55 -19.15
CA ALA A 19 26.34 -12.37 -17.97
C ALA A 19 25.33 -12.39 -16.83
N LEU A 20 24.75 -13.59 -16.70
CA LEU A 20 23.98 -14.13 -15.57
C LEU A 20 24.79 -14.14 -14.25
N ALA A 21 24.17 -13.68 -13.19
CA ALA A 21 24.39 -14.20 -11.84
C ALA A 21 23.06 -14.14 -11.12
N GLY A 22 22.51 -15.30 -10.76
CA GLY A 22 21.29 -15.41 -9.96
C GLY A 22 21.55 -14.90 -8.54
N CYS A 23 20.64 -14.09 -8.04
CA CYS A 23 20.55 -13.77 -6.61
C CYS A 23 19.13 -14.03 -6.17
N GLY A 24 18.99 -14.87 -5.15
CA GLY A 24 17.76 -15.12 -4.45
C GLY A 24 17.21 -13.83 -3.86
N GLY A 25 15.89 -13.68 -3.92
CA GLY A 25 15.21 -12.49 -3.37
C GLY A 25 15.25 -12.51 -1.85
N ASP A 26 15.82 -11.49 -1.27
CA ASP A 26 15.66 -11.17 0.14
C ASP A 26 14.54 -10.13 0.27
N ASP A 27 13.31 -10.64 0.47
CA ASP A 27 12.17 -9.82 0.89
C ASP A 27 12.31 -9.48 2.38
N ALA A 28 13.08 -8.46 2.71
CA ALA A 28 13.09 -7.91 4.07
C ALA A 28 11.84 -7.08 4.30
N SER A 29 10.91 -7.61 5.09
CA SER A 29 9.75 -6.91 5.62
C SER A 29 10.21 -5.74 6.51
N ASP A 30 9.60 -4.57 6.30
CA ASP A 30 9.74 -3.38 7.13
C ASP A 30 9.02 -3.62 8.47
N GLY A 31 9.71 -4.14 9.46
CA GLY A 31 9.11 -4.49 10.75
C GLY A 31 10.13 -4.38 11.89
N GLY A 32 10.00 -3.38 12.72
CA GLY A 32 10.37 -3.20 14.10
C GLY A 32 11.79 -3.59 14.59
N PRO A 33 12.24 -3.09 15.72
CA PRO A 33 13.64 -3.18 16.14
C PRO A 33 14.07 -4.61 16.48
N ALA A 34 15.15 -5.06 15.85
CA ALA A 34 15.82 -6.32 16.12
C ALA A 34 16.40 -6.35 17.55
N GLY A 35 15.88 -7.26 18.35
CA GLY A 35 16.51 -7.66 19.60
C GLY A 35 17.74 -8.50 19.29
N ALA A 36 18.90 -8.07 19.79
CA ALA A 36 20.14 -8.80 19.71
C ALA A 36 20.09 -10.07 20.55
N SER A 37 20.34 -11.24 19.94
CA SER A 37 20.71 -12.46 20.66
C SER A 37 22.15 -12.81 20.32
N SER A 38 22.98 -12.75 21.35
CA SER A 38 24.38 -13.15 21.37
C SER A 38 24.50 -14.67 21.43
N SER A 39 25.39 -15.25 20.63
CA SER A 39 26.02 -16.53 20.97
C SER A 39 27.54 -16.42 20.75
N GLY A 40 28.25 -16.80 21.78
CA GLY A 40 29.62 -16.51 22.04
C GLY A 40 30.69 -17.38 21.42
N GLY A 41 31.92 -16.97 21.64
CA GLY A 41 33.14 -17.76 21.39
C GLY A 41 34.40 -16.93 21.43
N GLY A 42 34.99 -16.77 22.58
CA GLY A 42 36.35 -16.99 23.01
C GLY A 42 37.50 -16.04 22.63
N SER A 43 38.00 -15.43 23.65
CA SER A 43 39.43 -15.25 24.04
C SER A 43 40.21 -13.99 23.70
N ALA A 44 40.64 -13.37 24.77
CA ALA A 44 41.90 -12.69 25.11
C ALA A 44 41.93 -11.15 25.09
N ALA A 45 41.95 -10.62 26.32
CA ALA A 45 42.46 -9.30 26.69
C ALA A 45 44.03 -9.31 26.77
N PRO A 46 44.80 -8.23 27.09
CA PRO A 46 44.42 -7.10 27.95
C PRO A 46 44.93 -5.70 27.48
N ASP A 47 44.47 -4.69 28.13
CA ASP A 47 45.14 -3.60 28.88
C ASP A 47 44.56 -2.20 28.68
N ALA A 48 44.13 -1.63 29.79
CA ALA A 48 43.80 -0.21 29.99
C ALA A 48 45.10 0.56 30.34
N PRO A 49 45.17 1.93 30.48
CA PRO A 49 44.36 2.65 31.47
C PRO A 49 43.97 4.15 31.17
N SER A 50 42.96 4.60 31.91
CA SER A 50 42.84 5.86 32.70
C SER A 50 42.79 7.26 32.07
N GLY A 51 41.85 8.06 32.62
CA GLY A 51 41.92 9.52 32.78
C GLY A 51 40.61 10.26 32.55
N SER A 52 39.75 10.41 33.54
CA SER A 52 39.28 11.54 34.35
C SER A 52 39.31 12.92 33.66
N THR A 53 38.27 13.75 33.66
CA THR A 53 37.70 14.56 34.74
C THR A 53 36.59 15.49 34.23
N THR A 54 35.49 15.57 35.00
CA THR A 54 34.77 16.71 35.57
C THR A 54 34.06 17.79 34.73
N GLY A 55 32.81 17.95 35.07
CA GLY A 55 32.07 19.18 35.42
C GLY A 55 31.21 19.77 34.35
N GLY A 56 30.01 20.17 34.58
CA GLY A 56 29.15 20.53 35.64
C GLY A 56 27.78 20.97 35.09
N ASP A 57 26.77 20.74 35.88
CA ASP A 57 25.39 21.21 35.85
C ASP A 57 25.29 22.72 36.16
N PRO A 58 24.22 23.45 35.94
CA PRO A 58 22.86 23.32 36.44
C PRO A 58 21.77 23.72 35.46
N GLY A 59 20.49 23.27 35.50
CA GLY A 59 19.51 23.18 36.54
C GLY A 59 18.37 24.20 36.37
N PHE A 60 17.16 23.78 36.57
CA PHE A 60 15.88 24.42 36.90
C PHE A 60 14.76 23.86 35.97
N GLY A 61 13.74 23.23 36.46
CA GLY A 61 13.00 23.26 37.70
C GLY A 61 11.50 23.45 37.41
N GLY A 62 10.65 22.58 37.97
CA GLY A 62 9.27 22.92 38.21
C GLY A 62 8.22 21.88 37.83
N SER A 63 7.91 20.92 38.72
CA SER A 63 6.57 20.34 38.90
C SER A 63 5.76 21.21 39.88
N PRO A 64 4.44 21.05 40.04
CA PRO A 64 3.90 20.03 40.94
C PRO A 64 2.54 19.42 40.52
N SER A 65 2.32 18.16 40.80
CA SER A 65 1.60 17.46 41.88
C SER A 65 0.09 17.68 41.99
N GLY A 66 -0.62 16.54 42.08
CA GLY A 66 -2.01 16.42 42.53
C GLY A 66 -2.42 14.96 42.68
N GLU A 67 -2.36 14.49 43.92
CA GLU A 67 -2.69 13.15 44.41
C GLU A 67 -4.19 12.87 44.42
N GLY A 68 -4.55 11.57 44.49
CA GLY A 68 -5.88 11.10 44.85
C GLY A 68 -5.96 9.57 44.91
N ALA A 69 -5.61 9.03 46.06
CA ALA A 69 -5.73 7.61 46.39
C ALA A 69 -7.16 7.24 46.83
N GLY A 70 -7.58 5.99 46.56
CA GLY A 70 -8.83 5.42 47.05
C GLY A 70 -8.81 3.89 47.00
N THR A 71 -8.75 3.32 48.16
CA THR A 71 -8.50 1.99 48.64
C THR A 71 -9.50 0.91 48.26
N ALA A 72 -8.98 -0.34 48.31
CA ALA A 72 -9.66 -1.64 48.15
C ALA A 72 -10.63 -1.98 49.30
N SER A 73 -11.57 -2.88 49.06
CA SER A 73 -11.95 -3.91 50.05
C SER A 73 -12.65 -5.11 49.40
N SER A 74 -12.23 -6.26 49.83
CA SER A 74 -12.69 -7.61 49.59
C SER A 74 -13.94 -7.97 50.41
N SER A 75 -14.79 -8.85 49.93
CA SER A 75 -15.54 -9.77 50.77
C SER A 75 -15.96 -11.06 50.04
N THR A 76 -15.58 -12.15 50.65
CA THR A 76 -15.91 -13.53 50.46
C THR A 76 -17.34 -13.84 50.90
N GLY A 77 -17.96 -14.89 50.30
CA GLY A 77 -19.21 -15.49 50.80
C GLY A 77 -19.55 -16.80 50.12
N ASP A 78 -19.31 -17.88 50.84
CA ASP A 78 -19.69 -19.25 50.53
C ASP A 78 -21.22 -19.49 50.60
N GLY A 79 -21.71 -20.52 49.86
CA GLY A 79 -23.06 -21.04 50.03
C GLY A 79 -23.37 -22.25 49.16
N SER A 80 -23.18 -23.42 49.74
CA SER A 80 -23.53 -24.76 49.25
C SER A 80 -25.03 -25.03 49.24
N GLY A 81 -25.49 -25.88 48.32
CA GLY A 81 -26.83 -26.50 48.38
C GLY A 81 -27.02 -27.57 47.31
N ALA A 82 -27.18 -28.81 47.78
CA ALA A 82 -27.32 -30.05 47.02
C ALA A 82 -28.77 -30.37 46.67
N GLY A 83 -28.97 -31.18 45.62
CA GLY A 83 -29.95 -32.25 45.59
C GLY A 83 -30.99 -32.23 44.49
N GLY A 84 -31.09 -33.30 43.73
CA GLY A 84 -32.32 -33.72 43.06
C GLY A 84 -32.15 -34.38 41.70
N ALA A 85 -32.14 -35.71 41.67
CA ALA A 85 -32.16 -36.54 40.48
C ALA A 85 -33.59 -36.67 39.88
N GLY A 86 -33.71 -36.71 38.57
CA GLY A 86 -34.90 -37.10 37.83
C GLY A 86 -34.58 -37.54 36.42
N ALA A 87 -34.80 -38.81 36.14
CA ALA A 87 -34.55 -39.46 34.85
C ALA A 87 -35.76 -39.32 33.91
N GLY A 88 -35.47 -39.28 32.59
CA GLY A 88 -36.34 -39.85 31.57
C GLY A 88 -36.63 -38.95 30.38
N GLY A 89 -36.28 -39.42 29.17
CA GLY A 89 -36.95 -39.01 27.95
C GLY A 89 -36.04 -38.73 26.77
N SER A 90 -35.85 -39.75 25.94
CA SER A 90 -35.22 -39.69 24.62
C SER A 90 -36.03 -38.88 23.63
N GLY A 91 -35.40 -37.89 23.00
CA GLY A 91 -35.93 -37.19 21.84
C GLY A 91 -34.75 -36.67 21.00
N ALA A 92 -34.57 -37.26 19.80
CA ALA A 92 -33.64 -36.80 18.82
C ALA A 92 -34.12 -35.47 18.20
N GLY A 93 -33.38 -34.42 18.42
CA GLY A 93 -33.66 -33.13 17.82
C GLY A 93 -32.32 -32.42 17.54
N GLY A 94 -32.12 -32.01 16.32
CA GLY A 94 -30.90 -31.50 15.75
C GLY A 94 -30.24 -30.37 16.53
N ALA A 95 -28.95 -30.47 16.67
CA ALA A 95 -28.08 -29.47 17.26
C ALA A 95 -27.94 -28.30 16.30
N GLY A 96 -28.62 -27.22 16.57
CA GLY A 96 -28.29 -25.91 16.04
C GLY A 96 -27.12 -25.35 16.83
N ALA A 97 -25.93 -25.40 16.31
CA ALA A 97 -24.79 -24.69 16.84
C ALA A 97 -25.02 -23.19 16.68
N GLY A 98 -25.24 -22.48 17.77
CA GLY A 98 -25.22 -21.05 17.84
C GLY A 98 -23.82 -20.54 17.59
N GLY A 99 -23.52 -20.19 16.36
CA GLY A 99 -22.31 -19.48 15.96
C GLY A 99 -22.39 -18.07 16.48
N SER A 100 -21.44 -17.68 17.34
CA SER A 100 -21.07 -16.30 17.59
C SER A 100 -20.69 -15.66 16.27
N GLY A 101 -21.46 -14.70 15.79
CA GLY A 101 -21.26 -13.99 14.56
C GLY A 101 -19.98 -13.16 14.59
N THR A 102 -18.92 -13.73 14.06
CA THR A 102 -17.82 -12.94 13.49
C THR A 102 -18.34 -12.39 12.17
N GLY A 103 -18.20 -11.07 11.95
CA GLY A 103 -18.64 -10.38 10.75
C GLY A 103 -18.18 -11.13 9.50
N GLY A 104 -19.12 -11.80 8.83
CA GLY A 104 -18.84 -12.58 7.64
C GLY A 104 -18.51 -11.64 6.49
N SER A 105 -17.33 -11.81 5.89
CA SER A 105 -17.02 -11.22 4.60
C SER A 105 -18.13 -11.63 3.62
N GLY A 106 -18.63 -10.73 2.79
CA GLY A 106 -19.64 -10.97 1.78
C GLY A 106 -19.28 -12.06 0.74
N LEU A 107 -18.28 -12.88 1.05
CA LEU A 107 -17.76 -14.03 0.31
C LEU A 107 -18.26 -15.37 0.85
N ASP A 108 -19.23 -15.37 1.80
CA ASP A 108 -19.87 -16.62 2.28
C ASP A 108 -20.58 -17.33 1.12
N GLY A 109 -20.00 -18.44 0.70
CA GLY A 109 -20.49 -19.27 -0.40
C GLY A 109 -19.35 -19.78 -1.28
N SER A 110 -19.60 -20.92 -1.95
CA SER A 110 -18.64 -21.50 -2.87
C SER A 110 -18.39 -20.57 -4.06
N THR A 111 -17.13 -20.20 -4.28
CA THR A 111 -16.68 -19.58 -5.53
C THR A 111 -16.77 -20.59 -6.67
N THR A 112 -16.79 -20.11 -7.90
CA THR A 112 -16.63 -20.93 -9.11
C THR A 112 -15.16 -20.94 -9.54
N GLY A 113 -14.82 -21.67 -10.60
CA GLY A 113 -13.45 -21.82 -11.05
C GLY A 113 -12.68 -22.92 -10.33
N THR A 114 -11.35 -22.82 -10.34
CA THR A 114 -10.47 -23.79 -9.67
C THR A 114 -9.99 -23.25 -8.32
N GLU A 115 -9.49 -24.13 -7.43
CA GLU A 115 -8.89 -23.72 -6.17
C GLU A 115 -7.72 -22.74 -6.38
N ALA A 116 -6.87 -22.97 -7.38
CA ALA A 116 -5.75 -22.09 -7.72
C ALA A 116 -6.19 -20.78 -8.39
N ARG A 117 -7.43 -20.72 -8.91
CA ARG A 117 -7.98 -19.54 -9.61
C ARG A 117 -9.47 -19.37 -9.33
N PRO A 118 -9.86 -19.02 -8.09
CA PRO A 118 -11.25 -18.88 -7.71
C PRO A 118 -11.92 -17.68 -8.38
N GLN A 119 -13.15 -17.90 -8.84
CA GLN A 119 -13.98 -16.89 -9.47
C GLN A 119 -15.16 -16.56 -8.55
N LEU A 120 -15.41 -15.29 -8.27
CA LEU A 120 -16.62 -14.88 -7.56
C LEU A 120 -17.86 -15.19 -8.39
N THR A 121 -18.92 -15.64 -7.72
CA THR A 121 -20.26 -15.65 -8.31
C THR A 121 -20.78 -14.23 -8.54
N GLY A 122 -21.80 -14.06 -9.38
CA GLY A 122 -22.41 -12.74 -9.59
C GLY A 122 -22.95 -12.11 -8.29
N ALA A 123 -23.48 -12.92 -7.38
CA ALA A 123 -23.96 -12.46 -6.07
C ALA A 123 -22.80 -11.93 -5.20
N GLN A 124 -21.70 -12.67 -5.10
CA GLN A 124 -20.51 -12.22 -4.37
C GLN A 124 -19.90 -10.97 -5.01
N ALA A 125 -19.79 -10.94 -6.35
CA ALA A 125 -19.24 -9.79 -7.07
C ALA A 125 -20.08 -8.51 -6.90
N ALA A 126 -21.40 -8.63 -6.61
CA ALA A 126 -22.26 -7.46 -6.34
C ALA A 126 -21.86 -6.69 -5.07
N HIS A 127 -21.14 -7.31 -4.13
CA HIS A 127 -20.56 -6.66 -2.95
C HIS A 127 -19.26 -5.88 -3.26
N HIS A 128 -18.71 -6.02 -4.45
CA HIS A 128 -17.46 -5.41 -4.87
C HIS A 128 -17.66 -4.47 -6.09
N THR A 129 -18.63 -3.57 -5.98
CA THR A 129 -18.73 -2.39 -6.85
C THR A 129 -17.91 -1.24 -6.27
N VAL A 130 -17.61 -0.20 -7.05
CA VAL A 130 -16.85 0.96 -6.56
C VAL A 130 -17.43 1.52 -5.25
N LEU A 131 -18.75 1.80 -5.25
CA LEU A 131 -19.41 2.39 -4.08
C LEU A 131 -19.45 1.44 -2.89
N LYS A 132 -19.78 0.16 -3.11
CA LYS A 132 -19.81 -0.84 -2.03
C LYS A 132 -18.43 -1.07 -1.42
N HIS A 133 -17.40 -1.05 -2.25
CA HIS A 133 -16.02 -1.23 -1.79
C HIS A 133 -15.53 -0.08 -0.93
N LEU A 134 -16.03 1.14 -1.19
CA LEU A 134 -15.59 2.37 -0.52
C LEU A 134 -16.62 2.94 0.47
N GLU A 135 -17.72 2.25 0.77
CA GLU A 135 -18.81 2.80 1.60
C GLU A 135 -18.48 2.87 3.10
N LYS A 136 -17.50 2.09 3.57
CA LYS A 136 -17.22 1.95 5.01
C LYS A 136 -15.90 2.59 5.39
N ALA A 137 -15.91 3.28 6.52
CA ALA A 137 -14.76 3.95 7.12
C ALA A 137 -14.71 3.75 8.63
N GLY A 138 -13.60 4.11 9.25
CA GLY A 138 -13.43 4.15 10.70
C GLY A 138 -12.49 3.09 11.23
N GLU A 139 -12.68 2.73 12.50
CA GLU A 139 -11.82 1.80 13.21
C GLU A 139 -12.47 0.41 13.31
N LEU A 140 -11.72 -0.64 12.94
CA LEU A 140 -12.20 -2.02 12.99
C LEU A 140 -12.62 -2.46 14.40
N ALA A 141 -11.97 -1.95 15.43
CA ALA A 141 -12.25 -2.30 16.82
C ALA A 141 -13.60 -1.76 17.32
N SER A 142 -14.02 -0.59 16.84
CA SER A 142 -15.29 0.06 17.23
C SER A 142 -16.43 -0.18 16.24
N GLY A 143 -16.15 -0.91 15.16
CA GLY A 143 -17.08 -1.13 14.06
C GLY A 143 -17.02 -0.02 13.00
N LEU A 144 -17.05 -0.44 11.75
CA LEU A 144 -17.03 0.47 10.61
C LEU A 144 -18.40 1.14 10.43
N VAL A 145 -18.38 2.39 9.99
CA VAL A 145 -19.57 3.17 9.66
C VAL A 145 -19.67 3.40 8.15
N THR A 146 -20.88 3.36 7.63
CA THR A 146 -21.15 3.78 6.25
C THR A 146 -21.32 5.30 6.23
N ASP A 147 -20.59 5.98 5.36
CA ASP A 147 -20.74 7.41 5.11
C ASP A 147 -21.26 7.68 3.68
N SER A 148 -21.42 8.96 3.34
CA SER A 148 -21.94 9.40 2.04
C SER A 148 -20.83 9.70 1.02
N TRP A 149 -19.60 9.30 1.25
CA TRP A 149 -18.51 9.60 0.32
C TRP A 149 -18.68 8.83 -1.01
N ASP A 150 -18.89 9.59 -2.07
CA ASP A 150 -18.98 9.08 -3.45
C ASP A 150 -17.86 9.72 -4.30
N PRO A 151 -16.79 8.98 -4.59
CA PRO A 151 -15.69 9.50 -5.40
C PRO A 151 -15.91 9.35 -6.93
N THR A 152 -17.01 8.77 -7.37
CA THR A 152 -17.17 8.37 -8.79
C THR A 152 -17.21 9.56 -9.76
N ALA A 153 -17.61 10.75 -9.28
CA ALA A 153 -17.50 11.99 -10.04
C ALA A 153 -16.05 12.41 -10.34
N GLY A 154 -15.07 11.87 -9.56
CA GLY A 154 -13.66 12.24 -9.67
C GLY A 154 -13.34 13.57 -8.99
N ALA A 155 -12.21 14.18 -9.37
CA ALA A 155 -11.72 15.42 -8.79
C ALA A 155 -12.37 16.70 -9.34
N GLY A 156 -13.29 16.57 -10.30
CA GLY A 156 -13.99 17.67 -10.95
C GLY A 156 -13.30 18.17 -12.23
N ASP A 157 -13.91 19.15 -12.88
CA ASP A 157 -13.38 19.76 -14.11
C ASP A 157 -12.35 20.83 -13.80
N VAL A 158 -11.11 20.66 -14.30
CA VAL A 158 -10.02 21.62 -14.11
C VAL A 158 -10.30 22.99 -14.70
N GLY A 159 -11.18 23.09 -15.70
CA GLY A 159 -11.61 24.35 -16.29
C GLY A 159 -12.39 25.24 -15.31
N GLY A 160 -13.05 24.65 -14.32
CA GLY A 160 -13.79 25.34 -13.26
C GLY A 160 -12.94 25.69 -12.03
N PHE A 161 -11.67 25.27 -11.95
CA PHE A 161 -10.82 25.50 -10.79
C PHE A 161 -10.19 26.89 -10.83
N THR A 162 -10.30 27.60 -9.71
CA THR A 162 -9.54 28.83 -9.48
C THR A 162 -8.36 28.51 -8.57
N PRO A 163 -7.10 28.59 -9.07
CA PRO A 163 -5.94 28.22 -8.27
C PRO A 163 -5.73 29.20 -7.12
N THR A 164 -5.53 28.67 -5.92
CA THR A 164 -5.04 29.41 -4.77
C THR A 164 -3.57 29.68 -4.92
N TYR A 165 -2.84 28.66 -5.37
CA TYR A 165 -1.40 28.75 -5.66
C TYR A 165 -1.10 28.15 -7.03
N THR A 166 -0.05 28.67 -7.66
CA THR A 166 0.47 28.17 -8.94
C THR A 166 1.93 27.80 -8.79
N VAL A 167 2.29 26.61 -9.30
CA VAL A 167 3.66 26.11 -9.32
C VAL A 167 4.18 26.14 -10.75
N ALA A 168 5.26 26.86 -10.99
CA ALA A 168 5.90 26.94 -12.31
C ALA A 168 7.38 27.30 -12.20
N ALA A 169 8.19 26.90 -13.17
CA ALA A 169 9.61 27.28 -13.26
C ALA A 169 9.80 28.81 -13.38
N SER A 170 8.80 29.53 -13.94
CA SER A 170 8.75 31.00 -13.99
C SER A 170 7.30 31.46 -13.96
N GLY A 171 7.03 32.63 -13.36
CA GLY A 171 5.69 33.25 -13.33
C GLY A 171 4.69 32.61 -12.36
N GLY A 172 4.99 31.50 -11.69
CA GLY A 172 4.16 30.94 -10.65
C GLY A 172 4.35 31.64 -9.29
N THR A 173 3.36 31.47 -8.39
CA THR A 173 3.49 31.91 -6.99
C THR A 173 4.56 31.12 -6.24
N HIS A 174 4.81 29.87 -6.67
CA HIS A 174 5.78 28.96 -6.10
C HIS A 174 6.66 28.32 -7.20
N ARG A 175 7.85 27.85 -6.83
CA ARG A 175 8.79 27.18 -7.74
C ARG A 175 8.77 25.66 -7.61
N THR A 176 8.35 25.16 -6.46
CA THR A 176 8.28 23.73 -6.13
C THR A 176 6.89 23.37 -5.67
N VAL A 177 6.48 22.11 -5.86
CA VAL A 177 5.20 21.59 -5.38
C VAL A 177 5.18 21.62 -3.86
N GLN A 178 6.28 21.22 -3.21
CA GLN A 178 6.36 21.24 -1.75
C GLN A 178 6.12 22.63 -1.17
N SER A 179 6.73 23.68 -1.74
CA SER A 179 6.55 25.03 -1.22
C SER A 179 5.10 25.56 -1.33
N ALA A 180 4.35 25.12 -2.35
CA ALA A 180 2.93 25.45 -2.47
C ALA A 180 2.08 24.69 -1.44
N ILE A 181 2.43 23.43 -1.16
CA ILE A 181 1.79 22.64 -0.09
C ILE A 181 2.10 23.25 1.27
N ASP A 182 3.33 23.64 1.55
CA ASP A 182 3.72 24.30 2.81
C ASP A 182 2.95 25.61 3.01
N ALA A 183 2.73 26.38 1.96
CA ALA A 183 1.89 27.59 1.99
C ALA A 183 0.42 27.25 2.27
N ALA A 184 -0.11 26.16 1.70
CA ALA A 184 -1.47 25.69 2.00
C ALA A 184 -1.61 25.27 3.46
N VAL A 185 -0.63 24.54 4.01
CA VAL A 185 -0.59 24.16 5.42
C VAL A 185 -0.53 25.41 6.32
N ALA A 186 0.33 26.36 6.00
CA ALA A 186 0.49 27.59 6.77
C ALA A 186 -0.76 28.48 6.72
N SER A 187 -1.57 28.43 5.65
CA SER A 187 -2.82 29.16 5.54
C SER A 187 -3.93 28.63 6.47
N GLY A 188 -3.84 27.35 6.85
CA GLY A 188 -4.81 26.67 7.70
C GLY A 188 -6.22 26.61 7.12
N GLY A 189 -7.17 26.23 7.97
CA GLY A 189 -8.60 26.23 7.64
C GLY A 189 -9.10 24.92 7.05
N ALA A 190 -10.42 24.85 6.81
CA ALA A 190 -11.10 23.65 6.31
C ALA A 190 -11.51 23.76 4.82
N ARG A 191 -11.22 24.89 4.18
CA ARG A 191 -11.58 25.12 2.78
C ARG A 191 -10.57 24.42 1.86
N ARG A 192 -11.08 23.81 0.80
CA ARG A 192 -10.23 23.17 -0.21
C ARG A 192 -9.30 24.21 -0.88
N VAL A 193 -8.03 23.88 -0.93
CA VAL A 193 -6.98 24.67 -1.59
C VAL A 193 -6.70 24.06 -2.97
N TYR A 194 -6.71 24.86 -4.00
CA TYR A 194 -6.41 24.44 -5.36
C TYR A 194 -4.99 24.87 -5.73
N ILE A 195 -4.13 23.88 -6.04
CA ILE A 195 -2.74 24.11 -6.45
C ILE A 195 -2.59 23.67 -7.91
N GLU A 196 -2.42 24.66 -8.79
CA GLU A 196 -2.15 24.41 -10.22
C GLU A 196 -0.66 24.21 -10.43
N VAL A 197 -0.29 23.08 -11.05
CA VAL A 197 1.10 22.77 -11.43
C VAL A 197 1.24 22.90 -12.94
N ALA A 198 2.05 23.84 -13.40
CA ALA A 198 2.34 24.04 -14.82
C ALA A 198 3.09 22.82 -15.38
N SER A 199 2.94 22.60 -16.69
CA SER A 199 3.71 21.57 -17.39
C SER A 199 5.22 21.78 -17.18
N GLY A 200 5.91 20.71 -16.81
CA GLY A 200 7.34 20.72 -16.48
C GLY A 200 7.77 19.50 -15.67
N ALA A 201 9.06 19.41 -15.40
CA ALA A 201 9.64 18.40 -14.53
C ALA A 201 10.04 19.02 -13.19
N TYR A 202 9.54 18.44 -12.11
CA TYR A 202 9.77 18.86 -10.73
C TYR A 202 10.52 17.74 -10.01
N ARG A 203 11.82 17.94 -9.76
CA ARG A 203 12.64 16.92 -9.10
C ARG A 203 12.69 17.20 -7.61
N GLU A 204 11.75 16.63 -6.89
CA GLU A 204 11.56 16.85 -5.47
C GLU A 204 10.82 15.67 -4.80
N VAL A 205 11.02 15.52 -3.51
CA VAL A 205 10.21 14.66 -2.63
C VAL A 205 9.09 15.52 -2.06
N VAL A 206 7.85 15.06 -2.18
CA VAL A 206 6.66 15.81 -1.79
C VAL A 206 5.94 15.14 -0.65
N CYS A 207 5.59 15.93 0.38
CA CYS A 207 4.76 15.51 1.51
C CYS A 207 3.55 16.44 1.66
N VAL A 208 2.36 15.85 1.67
CA VAL A 208 1.13 16.49 2.12
C VAL A 208 0.87 15.97 3.54
N PRO A 209 1.23 16.73 4.59
CA PRO A 209 1.11 16.25 5.97
C PRO A 209 -0.35 16.14 6.41
N SER A 210 -0.63 15.34 7.43
CA SER A 210 -2.01 15.13 7.95
C SER A 210 -2.67 16.41 8.48
N SER A 211 -1.89 17.45 8.75
CA SER A 211 -2.39 18.77 9.15
C SER A 211 -2.78 19.67 7.98
N ALA A 212 -2.57 19.25 6.73
CA ALA A 212 -2.93 20.05 5.57
C ALA A 212 -4.47 20.15 5.43
N PRO A 213 -4.98 21.29 4.96
CA PRO A 213 -6.39 21.38 4.54
C PRO A 213 -6.65 20.44 3.36
N PRO A 214 -7.90 20.19 2.97
CA PRO A 214 -8.20 19.52 1.72
C PRO A 214 -7.50 20.21 0.53
N ILE A 215 -6.70 19.47 -0.22
CA ILE A 215 -5.95 20.00 -1.38
C ILE A 215 -6.39 19.29 -2.65
N THR A 216 -6.58 20.05 -3.73
CA THR A 216 -6.59 19.54 -5.10
C THR A 216 -5.33 20.00 -5.82
N LEU A 217 -4.40 19.08 -6.09
CA LEU A 217 -3.19 19.29 -6.87
C LEU A 217 -3.46 18.89 -8.32
N TYR A 218 -3.32 19.81 -9.27
CA TYR A 218 -3.73 19.51 -10.64
C TYR A 218 -2.89 20.22 -11.70
N SER A 219 -2.90 19.64 -12.90
CA SER A 219 -2.45 20.34 -14.12
C SER A 219 -3.61 20.63 -15.05
N LYS A 220 -3.58 21.76 -15.75
CA LYS A 220 -4.58 22.06 -16.80
C LYS A 220 -4.41 21.21 -18.04
N SER A 221 -3.22 20.66 -18.27
CA SER A 221 -3.00 19.75 -19.39
C SER A 221 -3.67 18.41 -19.11
N ALA A 222 -4.56 17.96 -20.00
CA ALA A 222 -5.11 16.61 -19.94
C ALA A 222 -4.05 15.52 -20.23
N ASP A 223 -2.93 15.87 -20.86
CA ASP A 223 -1.79 14.98 -21.01
C ASP A 223 -0.96 15.00 -19.73
N ALA A 224 -1.21 14.02 -18.85
CA ALA A 224 -0.54 13.88 -17.56
C ALA A 224 0.98 13.71 -17.67
N SER A 225 1.51 13.31 -18.83
CA SER A 225 2.95 13.15 -19.05
C SER A 225 3.70 14.48 -19.12
N ARG A 226 3.00 15.58 -19.25
CA ARG A 226 3.59 16.92 -19.36
C ARG A 226 3.93 17.55 -18.01
N THR A 227 3.38 17.04 -16.91
CA THR A 227 3.62 17.55 -15.55
C THR A 227 4.13 16.40 -14.71
N VAL A 228 5.43 16.38 -14.42
CA VAL A 228 6.11 15.23 -13.82
C VAL A 228 6.77 15.63 -12.50
N ILE A 229 6.36 14.97 -11.42
CA ILE A 229 7.04 15.03 -10.11
C ILE A 229 7.83 13.74 -9.97
N ALA A 230 9.16 13.81 -9.83
CA ALA A 230 10.00 12.63 -9.83
C ALA A 230 11.12 12.71 -8.80
N TYR A 231 11.45 11.56 -8.19
CA TYR A 231 12.64 11.40 -7.37
C TYR A 231 13.12 9.93 -7.41
N ASN A 232 14.29 9.63 -6.78
CA ASN A 232 14.94 8.33 -6.88
C ASN A 232 15.41 7.78 -5.51
N ASN A 233 14.58 7.88 -4.49
CA ASN A 233 14.85 7.19 -3.25
C ASN A 233 14.39 5.73 -3.33
N HIS A 234 15.15 4.82 -2.70
CA HIS A 234 14.78 3.41 -2.59
C HIS A 234 15.07 2.92 -1.17
N ASN A 235 14.48 1.81 -0.78
CA ASN A 235 14.57 1.24 0.57
C ASN A 235 16.01 1.16 1.07
N GLY A 236 16.89 0.52 0.31
CA GLY A 236 18.30 0.31 0.69
C GLY A 236 19.21 1.53 0.56
N LYS A 237 18.70 2.67 0.08
CA LYS A 237 19.50 3.90 -0.02
C LYS A 237 19.93 4.39 1.35
N THR A 238 21.24 4.57 1.54
CA THR A 238 21.80 5.08 2.79
C THR A 238 21.37 6.52 3.04
N LYS A 239 21.01 6.83 4.27
CA LYS A 239 20.74 8.17 4.77
C LYS A 239 21.57 8.46 6.02
N GLU A 240 21.77 9.72 6.32
CA GLU A 240 22.40 10.15 7.56
C GLU A 240 21.48 9.88 8.75
N THR A 241 22.01 9.23 9.80
CA THR A 241 21.25 8.98 11.03
C THR A 241 20.84 10.31 11.67
N GLY A 242 19.61 10.37 12.17
CA GLY A 242 19.01 11.59 12.71
C GLY A 242 18.40 12.52 11.64
N LYS A 243 18.56 12.23 10.35
CA LYS A 243 17.85 12.93 9.29
C LYS A 243 16.57 12.19 8.89
N ALA A 244 15.52 12.94 8.60
CA ALA A 244 14.28 12.37 8.11
C ALA A 244 14.50 11.68 6.76
N ALA A 245 13.82 10.55 6.54
CA ALA A 245 13.82 9.85 5.26
C ALA A 245 13.09 10.68 4.18
N ASN A 246 11.91 11.20 4.53
CA ASN A 246 11.21 12.23 3.77
C ASN A 246 10.40 13.10 4.75
N PRO A 247 9.83 14.24 4.32
CA PRO A 247 9.09 15.14 5.21
C PRO A 247 7.90 14.48 5.92
N CYS A 248 7.25 13.47 5.32
CA CYS A 248 6.14 12.74 5.92
C CYS A 248 6.58 11.52 6.75
N ASN A 249 7.79 11.00 6.54
CA ASN A 249 8.32 9.84 7.26
C ASN A 249 9.69 10.16 7.84
N ALA A 250 9.73 10.39 9.14
CA ALA A 250 10.96 10.77 9.80
C ALA A 250 12.01 9.65 9.79
N ASN A 251 11.61 8.40 10.13
CA ASN A 251 12.54 7.26 10.28
C ASN A 251 13.94 7.69 10.80
N LEU A 252 13.98 8.43 11.91
CA LEU A 252 15.22 9.11 12.37
C LEU A 252 16.32 8.12 12.77
N SER A 253 15.96 6.98 13.35
CA SER A 253 16.88 5.95 13.82
C SER A 253 17.45 5.06 12.71
N GLY A 254 16.78 4.98 11.55
CA GLY A 254 17.22 4.12 10.46
C GLY A 254 18.45 4.67 9.73
N THR A 255 19.31 3.79 9.23
CA THR A 255 20.48 4.11 8.41
C THR A 255 20.17 4.12 6.90
N THR A 256 18.98 3.59 6.53
CA THR A 256 18.46 3.60 5.16
C THR A 256 17.12 4.31 5.11
N TYR A 257 16.64 4.56 3.88
CA TYR A 257 15.33 5.21 3.71
C TYR A 257 14.17 4.32 4.14
N GLY A 258 14.26 2.99 3.96
CA GLY A 258 13.13 2.08 4.12
C GLY A 258 12.08 2.29 3.02
N THR A 259 11.14 1.35 2.88
CA THR A 259 10.08 1.43 1.85
C THR A 259 9.26 2.70 1.97
N SER A 260 8.71 3.00 3.14
CA SER A 260 7.92 4.23 3.34
C SER A 260 8.72 5.52 3.15
N GLY A 261 9.99 5.53 3.51
CA GLY A 261 10.89 6.68 3.33
C GLY A 261 11.30 6.91 1.87
N SER A 262 11.16 5.90 1.01
CA SER A 262 11.52 5.98 -0.41
C SER A 262 10.51 6.78 -1.24
N ALA A 263 9.31 7.04 -0.71
CA ALA A 263 8.22 7.65 -1.47
C ALA A 263 8.61 9.01 -2.08
N THR A 264 8.38 9.13 -3.38
CA THR A 264 8.51 10.41 -4.09
C THR A 264 7.42 11.38 -3.66
N PHE A 265 6.18 10.89 -3.54
CA PHE A 265 5.03 11.67 -3.10
C PHE A 265 4.31 10.94 -1.97
N ALA A 266 4.12 11.60 -0.84
CA ALA A 266 3.38 11.07 0.31
C ALA A 266 2.16 11.95 0.61
N ALA A 267 0.94 11.37 0.58
CA ALA A 267 -0.32 12.05 0.89
C ALA A 267 -0.89 11.53 2.22
N TYR A 268 -0.80 12.35 3.27
CA TYR A 268 -1.25 12.01 4.62
C TYR A 268 -2.45 12.87 5.09
N ALA A 269 -2.95 13.78 4.24
CA ALA A 269 -4.12 14.59 4.54
C ALA A 269 -5.39 13.97 3.95
N ASP A 270 -6.44 13.89 4.74
CA ASP A 270 -7.77 13.51 4.28
C ASP A 270 -8.27 14.45 3.16
N ASP A 271 -9.11 13.90 2.29
CA ASP A 271 -9.73 14.65 1.18
C ASP A 271 -8.71 15.21 0.16
N PHE A 272 -7.48 14.67 0.10
CA PHE A 272 -6.52 15.05 -0.92
C PHE A 272 -6.95 14.54 -2.30
N GLN A 273 -6.74 15.37 -3.32
CA GLN A 273 -7.02 15.02 -4.70
C GLN A 273 -5.83 15.37 -5.61
N ALA A 274 -5.55 14.51 -6.59
CA ALA A 274 -4.57 14.78 -7.65
C ALA A 274 -5.18 14.52 -9.02
N LYS A 275 -4.87 15.39 -10.01
CA LYS A 275 -5.42 15.24 -11.37
C LYS A 275 -4.44 15.69 -12.45
N ASN A 276 -4.36 14.91 -13.53
CA ASN A 276 -3.61 15.24 -14.76
C ASN A 276 -2.10 15.42 -14.54
N LEU A 277 -1.46 14.57 -13.78
CA LEU A 277 -0.01 14.66 -13.53
C LEU A 277 0.64 13.27 -13.41
N THR A 278 1.95 13.24 -13.49
CA THR A 278 2.78 12.05 -13.31
C THR A 278 3.53 12.17 -11.99
N ILE A 279 3.51 11.10 -11.21
CA ILE A 279 4.35 10.89 -10.03
C ILE A 279 5.25 9.69 -10.33
N ALA A 280 6.57 9.87 -10.26
CA ALA A 280 7.52 8.84 -10.64
C ALA A 280 8.57 8.62 -9.55
N ASN A 281 8.89 7.36 -9.27
CA ASN A 281 10.15 7.02 -8.66
C ASN A 281 11.05 6.43 -9.75
N ASP A 282 12.06 7.18 -10.14
CA ASP A 282 12.94 6.84 -11.26
C ASP A 282 14.25 6.15 -10.82
N THR A 283 14.20 5.41 -9.69
CA THR A 283 15.31 4.54 -9.28
C THR A 283 15.59 3.51 -10.35
N ASP A 284 16.84 3.42 -10.81
CA ASP A 284 17.27 2.31 -11.67
C ASP A 284 17.65 1.10 -10.80
N GLU A 285 16.76 0.15 -10.69
CA GLU A 285 16.94 -1.06 -9.88
C GLU A 285 18.15 -1.91 -10.27
N ARG A 286 18.66 -1.77 -11.50
CA ARG A 286 19.88 -2.47 -11.96
C ARG A 286 21.14 -1.81 -11.40
N ALA A 287 21.07 -0.53 -11.09
CA ALA A 287 22.20 0.25 -10.60
C ALA A 287 22.31 0.31 -9.08
N VAL A 288 21.28 -0.15 -8.34
CA VAL A 288 21.25 -0.10 -6.88
C VAL A 288 21.44 -1.48 -6.26
N SER A 289 22.07 -1.51 -5.08
CA SER A 289 22.23 -2.69 -4.24
C SER A 289 21.36 -2.56 -2.99
N GLY A 290 20.98 -3.71 -2.38
CA GLY A 290 20.11 -3.73 -1.21
C GLY A 290 18.63 -3.66 -1.56
N GLY A 291 17.79 -3.20 -0.64
CA GLY A 291 16.34 -3.11 -0.82
C GLY A 291 15.98 -2.21 -1.99
N LYS A 292 15.30 -2.76 -2.98
CA LYS A 292 14.95 -2.10 -4.26
C LYS A 292 13.59 -1.43 -4.25
N GLN A 293 12.78 -1.68 -3.21
CA GLN A 293 11.47 -1.04 -3.06
C GLN A 293 11.60 0.48 -3.22
N ALA A 294 10.84 1.06 -4.16
CA ALA A 294 11.01 2.44 -4.58
C ALA A 294 9.64 3.06 -4.92
N VAL A 295 9.00 3.61 -3.89
CA VAL A 295 7.61 4.07 -3.95
C VAL A 295 7.49 5.37 -4.75
N ALA A 296 6.63 5.39 -5.76
CA ALA A 296 6.25 6.63 -6.44
C ALA A 296 5.22 7.40 -5.59
N LEU A 297 4.09 6.76 -5.26
CA LEU A 297 3.03 7.36 -4.46
C LEU A 297 2.77 6.50 -3.21
N MET A 298 2.84 7.14 -2.04
CA MET A 298 2.37 6.57 -0.78
C MET A 298 1.21 7.40 -0.24
N THR A 299 0.17 6.72 0.28
CA THR A 299 -0.95 7.38 0.95
C THR A 299 -1.13 6.85 2.36
N GLN A 300 -1.62 7.69 3.29
CA GLN A 300 -1.95 7.27 4.65
C GLN A 300 -3.10 8.13 5.21
N ALA A 301 -4.14 8.32 4.40
CA ALA A 301 -5.28 9.17 4.72
C ALA A 301 -6.56 8.63 4.11
N ASP A 302 -7.70 9.18 4.47
CA ASP A 302 -9.02 8.77 3.98
C ASP A 302 -9.57 9.71 2.91
N ARG A 303 -10.45 9.18 2.04
CA ARG A 303 -11.17 9.90 0.98
C ARG A 303 -10.26 10.56 -0.06
N LEU A 304 -9.25 9.83 -0.52
CA LEU A 304 -8.32 10.32 -1.53
C LEU A 304 -8.84 10.04 -2.95
N ILE A 305 -8.64 10.99 -3.86
CA ILE A 305 -9.02 10.84 -5.28
C ILE A 305 -7.81 11.13 -6.18
N PHE A 306 -7.49 10.19 -7.05
CA PHE A 306 -6.50 10.33 -8.11
C PHE A 306 -7.19 10.12 -9.46
N GLU A 307 -7.19 11.13 -10.32
CA GLU A 307 -7.86 11.06 -11.61
C GLU A 307 -6.87 11.42 -12.74
N ASN A 308 -6.74 10.55 -13.73
CA ASN A 308 -5.78 10.70 -14.82
C ASN A 308 -4.36 11.01 -14.29
N VAL A 309 -3.92 10.24 -13.27
CA VAL A 309 -2.59 10.30 -12.71
C VAL A 309 -1.77 9.12 -13.21
N ARG A 310 -0.52 9.37 -13.60
CA ARG A 310 0.43 8.33 -13.97
C ARG A 310 1.38 8.08 -12.81
N LEU A 311 1.46 6.82 -12.38
CA LEU A 311 2.36 6.34 -11.34
C LEU A 311 3.43 5.47 -11.98
N LEU A 312 4.66 5.96 -12.01
CA LEU A 312 5.77 5.29 -12.68
C LEU A 312 6.79 4.82 -11.66
N GLY A 313 7.12 3.55 -11.70
CA GLY A 313 8.08 2.92 -10.81
C GLY A 313 8.41 1.50 -11.25
N ASN A 314 8.95 0.72 -10.32
CA ASN A 314 9.28 -0.68 -10.50
C ASN A 314 8.71 -1.50 -9.35
N GLN A 315 9.56 -2.05 -8.47
CA GLN A 315 9.10 -2.66 -7.23
C GLN A 315 8.46 -1.63 -6.32
N ASP A 316 7.23 -1.91 -5.83
CA ASP A 316 6.52 -1.11 -4.83
C ASP A 316 6.05 0.29 -5.31
N THR A 317 5.58 0.45 -6.55
CA THR A 317 5.22 1.76 -7.13
C THR A 317 4.13 2.50 -6.37
N LEU A 318 3.00 1.82 -6.05
CA LEU A 318 1.83 2.40 -5.36
C LEU A 318 1.63 1.74 -4.00
N TYR A 319 1.84 2.49 -2.93
CA TYR A 319 1.64 2.06 -1.55
C TYR A 319 0.46 2.77 -0.91
N VAL A 320 -0.68 2.07 -0.75
CA VAL A 320 -1.85 2.59 -0.02
C VAL A 320 -1.82 2.05 1.40
N LYS A 321 -1.34 2.90 2.31
CA LYS A 321 -1.15 2.61 3.72
C LYS A 321 -2.34 3.10 4.55
N THR A 322 -2.42 2.67 5.81
CA THR A 322 -3.34 3.22 6.82
C THR A 322 -2.54 3.76 8.01
N PRO A 323 -3.08 4.66 8.83
CA PRO A 323 -2.39 5.16 10.02
C PRO A 323 -1.96 4.06 10.97
N ASN A 324 -2.78 3.03 11.14
CA ASN A 324 -2.49 1.82 11.90
C ASN A 324 -3.26 0.62 11.29
N ALA A 325 -3.01 -0.59 11.79
CA ALA A 325 -3.63 -1.81 11.25
C ALA A 325 -5.15 -1.88 11.47
N GLY A 326 -5.68 -1.14 12.43
CA GLY A 326 -7.11 -1.11 12.77
C GLY A 326 -7.93 -0.06 12.04
N THR A 327 -7.31 0.88 11.32
CA THR A 327 -7.99 1.97 10.63
C THR A 327 -8.26 1.62 9.16
N VAL A 328 -9.45 1.95 8.67
CA VAL A 328 -9.78 1.89 7.24
C VAL A 328 -9.51 3.25 6.61
N SER A 329 -8.62 3.30 5.64
CA SER A 329 -8.33 4.48 4.80
C SER A 329 -8.69 4.16 3.36
N ARG A 330 -9.40 5.07 2.70
CA ARG A 330 -9.97 4.84 1.37
C ARG A 330 -9.33 5.72 0.32
N ALA A 331 -9.06 5.12 -0.86
CA ALA A 331 -8.56 5.85 -2.01
C ALA A 331 -9.23 5.37 -3.32
N TYR A 332 -9.44 6.29 -4.24
CA TYR A 332 -10.05 6.01 -5.55
C TYR A 332 -9.15 6.54 -6.67
N PHE A 333 -8.79 5.64 -7.58
CA PHE A 333 -7.97 5.90 -8.75
C PHE A 333 -8.81 5.74 -10.01
N LYS A 334 -9.10 6.85 -10.71
CA LYS A 334 -9.96 6.91 -11.88
C LYS A 334 -9.16 7.17 -13.16
N GLY A 335 -9.20 6.23 -14.11
CA GLY A 335 -8.52 6.40 -15.39
C GLY A 335 -7.03 6.65 -15.26
N CYS A 336 -6.40 6.06 -14.25
CA CYS A 336 -4.97 6.21 -13.96
C CYS A 336 -4.12 5.24 -14.77
N TYR A 337 -2.84 5.53 -14.85
CA TYR A 337 -1.82 4.63 -15.38
C TYR A 337 -0.85 4.26 -14.26
N VAL A 338 -0.65 2.96 -14.02
CA VAL A 338 0.28 2.44 -13.02
C VAL A 338 1.21 1.44 -13.67
N GLU A 339 2.52 1.60 -13.50
CA GLU A 339 3.49 0.63 -13.97
C GLU A 339 4.44 0.16 -12.88
N GLY A 340 4.94 -1.06 -13.04
CA GLY A 340 5.90 -1.68 -12.13
C GLY A 340 6.17 -3.14 -12.47
N ASP A 341 6.87 -3.84 -11.59
CA ASP A 341 7.30 -5.23 -11.81
C ASP A 341 7.00 -6.16 -10.63
N VAL A 342 7.38 -5.83 -9.39
CA VAL A 342 7.16 -6.66 -8.21
C VAL A 342 6.33 -5.91 -7.18
N ASP A 343 5.21 -6.52 -6.74
CA ASP A 343 4.32 -6.00 -5.69
C ASP A 343 3.95 -4.52 -5.89
N PHE A 344 3.83 -4.08 -7.14
CA PHE A 344 3.84 -2.65 -7.46
C PHE A 344 2.53 -1.91 -7.17
N ILE A 345 1.48 -2.63 -6.73
CA ILE A 345 0.22 -2.09 -6.17
C ILE A 345 -0.01 -2.80 -4.84
N PHE A 346 0.27 -2.14 -3.71
CA PHE A 346 0.30 -2.84 -2.44
C PHE A 346 -0.20 -2.01 -1.26
N GLY A 347 -0.37 -2.69 -0.12
CA GLY A 347 -0.71 -2.10 1.16
C GLY A 347 -2.01 -2.61 1.76
N ARG A 348 -2.36 -2.04 2.93
CA ARG A 348 -3.53 -2.47 3.71
C ARG A 348 -4.77 -1.61 3.51
N GLY A 349 -4.65 -0.50 2.78
CA GLY A 349 -5.77 0.41 2.51
C GLY A 349 -6.91 -0.25 1.73
N THR A 350 -8.08 0.35 1.83
CA THR A 350 -9.24 0.00 1.00
C THR A 350 -9.25 0.91 -0.22
N PHE A 351 -8.99 0.38 -1.41
CA PHE A 351 -8.89 1.25 -2.58
C PHE A 351 -9.34 0.58 -3.87
N VAL A 352 -9.71 1.44 -4.82
CA VAL A 352 -10.24 1.02 -6.12
C VAL A 352 -9.43 1.66 -7.23
N LEU A 353 -9.00 0.84 -8.20
CA LEU A 353 -8.50 1.28 -9.51
C LEU A 353 -9.60 1.01 -10.53
N ASP A 354 -10.21 2.08 -11.07
CA ASP A 354 -11.35 2.02 -11.99
C ASP A 354 -10.99 2.61 -13.35
N GLY A 355 -11.13 1.80 -14.40
CA GLY A 355 -10.80 2.21 -15.77
C GLY A 355 -9.31 2.53 -15.96
N CYS A 356 -8.42 1.88 -15.20
CA CYS A 356 -6.99 2.14 -15.20
C CYS A 356 -6.25 1.28 -16.22
N THR A 357 -5.09 1.77 -16.68
CA THR A 357 -4.09 0.94 -17.38
C THR A 357 -3.01 0.54 -16.38
N ILE A 358 -2.86 -0.76 -16.16
CA ILE A 358 -1.88 -1.34 -15.24
C ILE A 358 -0.86 -2.09 -16.09
N ARG A 359 0.41 -1.62 -16.09
CA ARG A 359 1.43 -2.14 -16.99
C ARG A 359 2.56 -2.81 -16.25
N TYR A 360 2.76 -4.10 -16.53
CA TYR A 360 3.91 -4.83 -16.05
C TYR A 360 5.17 -4.47 -16.88
N LEU A 361 6.28 -4.23 -16.17
CA LEU A 361 7.61 -3.96 -16.74
C LEU A 361 8.51 -5.17 -16.58
N THR A 362 9.26 -5.54 -17.62
CA THR A 362 10.17 -6.69 -17.61
C THR A 362 11.63 -6.29 -17.81
N ALA A 363 11.89 -5.14 -18.44
CA ALA A 363 13.22 -4.76 -18.89
C ALA A 363 14.27 -4.66 -17.77
N ARG A 364 13.85 -4.39 -16.53
CA ARG A 364 14.73 -4.18 -15.38
C ARG A 364 15.01 -5.46 -14.61
N GLN A 365 14.01 -6.31 -14.43
CA GLN A 365 14.13 -7.60 -13.75
C GLN A 365 14.59 -8.71 -14.69
N GLY A 366 14.57 -8.49 -16.01
CA GLY A 366 14.63 -9.56 -16.99
C GLY A 366 13.34 -10.37 -17.00
N ALA A 367 13.31 -11.51 -17.65
CA ALA A 367 12.14 -12.37 -17.78
C ALA A 367 11.96 -13.28 -16.55
N THR A 368 12.01 -12.75 -15.33
CA THR A 368 11.90 -13.54 -14.09
C THR A 368 10.49 -13.61 -13.53
N GLY A 369 9.55 -12.80 -14.06
CA GLY A 369 8.20 -12.67 -13.54
C GLY A 369 8.08 -11.66 -12.40
N GLY A 370 6.85 -11.46 -11.91
CA GLY A 370 6.56 -10.51 -10.84
C GLY A 370 5.11 -10.63 -10.39
N TYR A 371 4.67 -9.65 -9.61
CA TYR A 371 3.36 -9.64 -8.97
C TYR A 371 2.70 -8.26 -9.16
N ILE A 372 1.43 -8.25 -9.64
CA ILE A 372 0.69 -7.00 -9.84
C ILE A 372 0.30 -6.41 -8.48
N VAL A 373 -0.39 -7.22 -7.63
CA VAL A 373 -0.88 -6.75 -6.34
C VAL A 373 -0.27 -7.51 -5.16
N ALA A 374 -0.07 -6.79 -4.04
CA ALA A 374 0.36 -7.36 -2.77
C ALA A 374 -0.47 -6.76 -1.61
N PRO A 375 -1.74 -7.18 -1.44
CA PRO A 375 -2.59 -6.66 -0.37
C PRO A 375 -2.14 -7.16 1.01
N SER A 376 -2.25 -6.29 2.04
CA SER A 376 -2.04 -6.62 3.46
C SER A 376 -3.23 -6.23 4.34
N THR A 377 -4.42 -6.21 3.75
CA THR A 377 -5.68 -5.86 4.43
C THR A 377 -5.86 -6.68 5.71
N ASP A 378 -6.24 -6.05 6.83
CA ASP A 378 -6.59 -6.77 8.06
C ASP A 378 -7.73 -7.76 7.80
N ALA A 379 -7.68 -8.94 8.40
CA ALA A 379 -8.66 -10.01 8.19
C ALA A 379 -10.10 -9.58 8.54
N ARG A 380 -10.27 -8.59 9.42
CA ARG A 380 -11.56 -8.03 9.85
C ARG A 380 -12.12 -6.98 8.89
N ASN A 381 -11.33 -6.50 7.93
CA ASN A 381 -11.79 -5.57 6.90
C ASN A 381 -12.16 -6.35 5.63
N ASP A 382 -13.41 -6.28 5.23
CA ASP A 382 -13.95 -7.02 4.07
C ASP A 382 -13.44 -6.50 2.73
N HIS A 383 -12.88 -5.29 2.68
CA HIS A 383 -12.51 -4.60 1.44
C HIS A 383 -11.04 -4.14 1.48
N GLY A 384 -10.24 -4.62 0.53
CA GLY A 384 -8.85 -4.23 0.32
C GLY A 384 -8.64 -3.58 -1.04
N ILE A 385 -8.07 -4.31 -2.00
CA ILE A 385 -7.79 -3.84 -3.35
C ILE A 385 -8.91 -4.28 -4.30
N LEU A 386 -9.49 -3.33 -5.05
CA LEU A 386 -10.37 -3.62 -6.17
C LEU A 386 -9.78 -3.04 -7.46
N ILE A 387 -9.51 -3.89 -8.44
CA ILE A 387 -9.21 -3.49 -9.82
C ILE A 387 -10.45 -3.82 -10.65
N ILE A 388 -11.03 -2.80 -11.28
CA ILE A 388 -12.28 -2.95 -12.03
C ILE A 388 -12.22 -2.16 -13.35
N ASN A 389 -12.84 -2.69 -14.41
CA ASN A 389 -12.95 -2.05 -15.72
C ASN A 389 -11.58 -1.63 -16.31
N SER A 390 -10.51 -2.32 -15.97
CA SER A 390 -9.13 -1.92 -16.22
C SER A 390 -8.43 -2.83 -17.22
N ASP A 391 -7.34 -2.33 -17.82
CA ASP A 391 -6.51 -3.09 -18.75
C ASP A 391 -5.16 -3.43 -18.12
N LEU A 392 -4.91 -4.73 -17.89
CA LEU A 392 -3.62 -5.24 -17.43
C LEU A 392 -2.75 -5.53 -18.66
N THR A 393 -1.82 -4.63 -18.92
CA THR A 393 -0.96 -4.62 -20.10
C THR A 393 0.49 -4.98 -19.73
N VAL A 394 1.33 -5.07 -20.73
CA VAL A 394 2.70 -5.51 -20.53
C VAL A 394 3.67 -4.79 -21.43
N GLU A 395 4.92 -4.67 -21.00
CA GLU A 395 6.04 -4.22 -21.80
C GLU A 395 6.34 -5.24 -22.92
N ALA A 396 6.66 -4.74 -24.11
CA ALA A 396 6.95 -5.59 -25.27
C ALA A 396 8.12 -6.53 -25.00
N GLY A 397 8.00 -7.78 -25.44
CA GLY A 397 9.02 -8.81 -25.27
C GLY A 397 8.89 -9.64 -23.98
N THR A 398 7.91 -9.37 -23.13
CA THR A 398 7.60 -10.21 -21.97
C THR A 398 6.97 -11.53 -22.42
N PRO A 399 7.45 -12.69 -21.94
CA PRO A 399 6.85 -13.98 -22.23
C PRO A 399 5.41 -14.10 -21.71
N ASP A 400 4.58 -14.88 -22.42
CA ASP A 400 3.24 -15.23 -21.98
C ASP A 400 3.27 -16.07 -20.70
N GLY A 401 2.28 -15.87 -19.82
CA GLY A 401 2.10 -16.65 -18.60
C GLY A 401 3.21 -16.51 -17.56
N LEU A 402 3.96 -15.41 -17.59
CA LEU A 402 5.10 -15.17 -16.69
C LEU A 402 4.70 -14.55 -15.36
N VAL A 403 3.67 -13.71 -15.35
CA VAL A 403 3.35 -12.77 -14.25
C VAL A 403 2.18 -13.28 -13.43
N TYR A 404 2.29 -13.18 -12.11
CA TYR A 404 1.19 -13.44 -11.19
C TYR A 404 0.27 -12.22 -11.07
N LEU A 405 -1.03 -12.44 -10.89
CA LEU A 405 -1.95 -11.36 -10.49
C LEU A 405 -1.58 -10.80 -9.12
N GLY A 406 -1.08 -11.66 -8.22
CA GLY A 406 -0.59 -11.18 -6.96
C GLY A 406 -0.28 -12.25 -5.92
N ARG A 407 0.11 -11.76 -4.75
CA ARG A 407 0.35 -12.55 -3.54
C ARG A 407 -0.07 -11.75 -2.31
N ALA A 408 -0.43 -12.41 -1.21
CA ALA A 408 -0.68 -11.71 0.04
C ALA A 408 0.64 -11.19 0.62
N TRP A 409 0.64 -9.93 1.06
CA TRP A 409 1.68 -9.41 1.92
C TRP A 409 1.27 -9.60 3.38
N ASP A 410 1.93 -10.55 4.06
CA ASP A 410 1.70 -10.81 5.48
C ASP A 410 2.50 -9.77 6.30
N GLU A 411 2.09 -8.49 6.21
CA GLU A 411 2.76 -7.31 6.75
C GLU A 411 3.02 -7.45 8.25
N GLY A 412 4.27 -7.16 8.66
CA GLY A 412 4.69 -7.28 10.05
C GLY A 412 4.98 -8.71 10.51
N GLN A 413 4.91 -9.69 9.61
CA GLN A 413 5.27 -11.08 9.90
C GLN A 413 6.64 -11.40 9.30
N ASN A 414 7.47 -12.11 10.06
CA ASN A 414 8.80 -12.51 9.58
C ASN A 414 8.83 -13.94 9.04
N ASP A 415 7.89 -14.78 9.50
CA ASP A 415 7.79 -16.18 9.15
C ASP A 415 6.39 -16.74 9.40
N LEU A 416 6.19 -18.02 9.08
CA LEU A 416 4.91 -18.73 9.28
C LEU A 416 4.53 -18.87 10.76
N ALA A 417 5.47 -18.92 11.69
CA ALA A 417 5.18 -19.05 13.11
C ALA A 417 4.64 -17.74 13.69
N THR A 418 5.24 -16.60 13.33
CA THR A 418 4.74 -15.28 13.70
C THR A 418 3.38 -15.01 13.06
N TYR A 419 3.17 -15.43 11.81
CA TYR A 419 1.86 -15.35 11.17
C TYR A 419 0.80 -16.19 11.93
N ALA A 420 1.10 -17.45 12.27
CA ALA A 420 0.17 -18.29 13.02
C ALA A 420 -0.19 -17.69 14.39
N THR A 421 0.78 -17.07 15.07
CA THR A 421 0.56 -16.34 16.33
C THR A 421 -0.40 -15.16 16.14
N SER A 422 -0.23 -14.38 15.06
CA SER A 422 -1.11 -13.26 14.76
C SER A 422 -2.52 -13.71 14.41
N VAL A 423 -2.68 -14.82 13.69
CA VAL A 423 -3.99 -15.44 13.42
C VAL A 423 -4.69 -15.82 14.72
N ALA A 424 -3.98 -16.43 15.68
CA ALA A 424 -4.52 -16.78 16.97
C ALA A 424 -4.97 -15.57 17.80
N SER A 425 -4.41 -14.39 17.59
CA SER A 425 -4.83 -13.14 18.24
C SER A 425 -6.09 -12.52 17.64
N GLY A 426 -6.53 -12.97 16.46
CA GLY A 426 -7.69 -12.45 15.74
C GLY A 426 -7.48 -11.11 15.00
N ALA A 427 -6.28 -10.54 15.08
CA ALA A 427 -5.91 -9.32 14.34
C ALA A 427 -4.64 -9.61 13.52
N TYR A 428 -4.80 -9.91 12.25
CA TYR A 428 -3.71 -10.37 11.39
C TYR A 428 -3.92 -9.90 9.95
N PRO A 429 -2.84 -9.74 9.16
CA PRO A 429 -2.96 -9.46 7.74
C PRO A 429 -3.51 -10.70 7.02
N ASN A 430 -4.57 -10.51 6.26
CA ASN A 430 -5.07 -11.48 5.29
C ASN A 430 -5.53 -10.71 4.05
N GLY A 431 -4.57 -10.30 3.25
CA GLY A 431 -4.76 -9.39 2.13
C GLY A 431 -5.93 -9.79 1.22
N GLN A 432 -6.81 -8.81 0.95
CA GLN A 432 -7.95 -8.98 0.06
C GLN A 432 -7.70 -8.23 -1.24
N ALA A 433 -7.82 -8.93 -2.39
CA ALA A 433 -7.81 -8.30 -3.70
C ALA A 433 -8.83 -8.96 -4.62
N ILE A 434 -9.52 -8.13 -5.40
CA ILE A 434 -10.45 -8.56 -6.43
C ILE A 434 -10.10 -7.85 -7.73
N ILE A 435 -9.94 -8.64 -8.81
CA ILE A 435 -9.76 -8.14 -10.17
C ILE A 435 -10.99 -8.57 -10.96
N ARG A 436 -11.75 -7.60 -11.47
CA ARG A 436 -13.00 -7.91 -12.15
C ARG A 436 -13.29 -7.02 -13.36
N ASN A 437 -14.07 -7.54 -14.29
CA ASN A 437 -14.53 -6.81 -15.50
C ASN A 437 -13.35 -6.14 -16.25
N SER A 438 -12.20 -6.76 -16.23
CA SER A 438 -10.94 -6.20 -16.72
C SER A 438 -10.36 -7.06 -17.83
N THR A 439 -9.52 -6.46 -18.68
CA THR A 439 -8.82 -7.18 -19.74
C THR A 439 -7.45 -7.61 -19.24
N LEU A 440 -7.18 -8.91 -19.21
CA LEU A 440 -5.90 -9.47 -18.76
C LEU A 440 -5.03 -9.84 -19.97
N GLY A 441 -3.87 -9.21 -20.07
CA GLY A 441 -2.90 -9.47 -21.14
C GLY A 441 -2.30 -10.88 -21.06
N PRO A 442 -1.61 -11.34 -22.12
CA PRO A 442 -1.11 -12.72 -22.23
C PRO A 442 -0.01 -13.03 -21.21
N HIS A 443 0.65 -12.04 -20.64
CA HIS A 443 1.68 -12.19 -19.62
C HIS A 443 1.16 -12.80 -18.31
N ILE A 444 -0.15 -12.68 -18.03
CA ILE A 444 -0.75 -13.21 -16.80
C ILE A 444 -0.84 -14.74 -16.87
N ARG A 445 -0.45 -15.42 -15.81
CA ARG A 445 -0.57 -16.87 -15.63
C ARG A 445 -2.01 -17.32 -15.71
N ALA A 446 -2.30 -18.23 -16.64
CA ALA A 446 -3.68 -18.62 -16.93
C ALA A 446 -4.27 -19.62 -15.92
N LEU A 447 -3.44 -20.46 -15.29
CA LEU A 447 -3.90 -21.56 -14.42
C LEU A 447 -3.79 -21.25 -12.93
N ASP A 448 -2.71 -20.60 -12.51
CA ASP A 448 -2.32 -20.36 -11.13
C ASP A 448 -1.81 -18.91 -10.95
N PRO A 449 -2.69 -17.88 -11.10
CA PRO A 449 -2.26 -16.48 -11.09
C PRO A 449 -1.95 -15.94 -9.69
N TRP A 450 -2.24 -16.69 -8.63
CA TRP A 450 -2.01 -16.29 -7.25
C TRP A 450 -0.85 -17.07 -6.64
N HIS A 451 0.07 -16.39 -5.99
CA HIS A 451 1.29 -16.98 -5.46
C HIS A 451 1.25 -17.10 -3.92
N ALA A 452 2.20 -17.88 -3.37
CA ALA A 452 2.45 -17.90 -1.92
C ALA A 452 2.73 -16.48 -1.40
N SER A 453 2.35 -16.22 -0.14
CA SER A 453 2.56 -14.92 0.50
C SER A 453 4.05 -14.56 0.68
N THR A 454 4.32 -13.35 1.12
CA THR A 454 5.69 -12.85 1.38
C THR A 454 6.44 -13.66 2.44
N VAL A 455 5.75 -14.32 3.38
CA VAL A 455 6.36 -15.25 4.34
C VAL A 455 6.26 -16.73 3.89
N SER A 456 6.06 -16.95 2.60
CA SER A 456 5.96 -18.29 2.00
C SER A 456 4.75 -19.12 2.48
N ARG A 457 3.70 -18.47 2.99
CA ARG A 457 2.42 -19.14 3.26
C ARG A 457 1.82 -19.58 1.93
N PRO A 458 1.57 -20.89 1.73
CA PRO A 458 1.00 -21.38 0.48
C PRO A 458 -0.31 -20.68 0.15
N TYR A 459 -0.52 -20.36 -1.12
CA TYR A 459 -1.83 -19.90 -1.56
C TYR A 459 -2.86 -21.03 -1.43
N SER A 460 -4.01 -20.72 -0.87
CA SER A 460 -5.19 -21.59 -0.85
C SER A 460 -6.46 -20.73 -0.80
N SER A 461 -7.44 -21.07 -1.63
CA SER A 461 -8.78 -20.45 -1.59
C SER A 461 -9.69 -21.08 -0.51
N THR A 462 -9.21 -22.12 0.16
CA THR A 462 -9.93 -22.81 1.26
C THR A 462 -9.13 -22.74 2.55
N ALA A 463 -9.84 -22.68 3.68
CA ALA A 463 -9.20 -22.71 4.99
C ALA A 463 -8.62 -24.10 5.27
N GLY A 464 -7.43 -24.13 5.85
CA GLY A 464 -6.72 -25.35 6.24
C GLY A 464 -5.84 -25.07 7.44
N THR A 465 -4.53 -25.34 7.33
CA THR A 465 -3.54 -24.95 8.36
C THR A 465 -3.53 -23.43 8.59
N TYR A 466 -3.81 -22.67 7.55
CA TYR A 466 -3.93 -21.21 7.57
C TYR A 466 -5.32 -20.79 7.07
N PRO A 467 -5.76 -19.55 7.39
CA PRO A 467 -6.96 -18.98 6.80
C PRO A 467 -6.90 -18.97 5.26
N ALA A 468 -8.05 -19.14 4.61
CA ALA A 468 -8.17 -18.98 3.16
C ALA A 468 -7.67 -17.61 2.71
N ASN A 469 -6.97 -17.56 1.57
CA ASN A 469 -6.62 -16.31 0.92
C ASN A 469 -7.88 -15.64 0.37
N ARG A 470 -7.90 -14.30 0.36
CA ARG A 470 -9.01 -13.49 -0.14
C ARG A 470 -8.68 -12.83 -1.48
N LEU A 471 -8.07 -13.62 -2.39
CA LEU A 471 -7.62 -13.19 -3.71
C LEU A 471 -8.52 -13.84 -4.77
N HIS A 472 -9.28 -13.03 -5.51
CA HIS A 472 -10.34 -13.52 -6.38
C HIS A 472 -10.45 -12.73 -7.68
N GLU A 473 -11.13 -13.33 -8.64
CA GLU A 473 -11.45 -12.71 -9.92
C GLU A 473 -12.95 -12.80 -10.21
N HIS A 474 -13.45 -11.95 -11.14
CA HIS A 474 -14.79 -12.07 -11.67
C HIS A 474 -14.90 -11.44 -13.05
N ALA A 475 -15.45 -12.17 -14.02
CA ALA A 475 -15.81 -11.70 -15.35
C ALA A 475 -14.69 -10.94 -16.10
N ASN A 476 -13.43 -11.34 -15.89
CA ASN A 476 -12.29 -10.83 -16.64
C ASN A 476 -12.25 -11.46 -18.04
N THR A 477 -11.68 -10.74 -18.99
CA THR A 477 -11.52 -11.15 -20.39
C THR A 477 -10.05 -11.08 -20.81
N GLY A 478 -9.77 -11.49 -22.04
CA GLY A 478 -8.42 -11.44 -22.60
C GLY A 478 -7.63 -12.74 -22.43
N PRO A 479 -6.45 -12.84 -23.06
CA PRO A 479 -5.67 -14.09 -23.12
C PRO A 479 -5.15 -14.57 -21.77
N GLY A 480 -4.96 -13.68 -20.81
CA GLY A 480 -4.53 -14.00 -19.43
C GLY A 480 -5.69 -14.28 -18.48
N SER A 481 -6.97 -14.21 -18.91
CA SER A 481 -8.12 -14.49 -18.05
C SER A 481 -8.32 -16.00 -17.80
N ALA A 482 -9.13 -16.35 -16.78
CA ALA A 482 -9.61 -17.71 -16.60
C ALA A 482 -10.31 -18.19 -17.90
N ARG A 483 -9.95 -19.36 -18.35
CA ARG A 483 -10.67 -20.00 -19.46
C ARG A 483 -11.98 -20.55 -18.91
N PRO A 484 -13.11 -20.38 -19.63
CA PRO A 484 -14.39 -20.93 -19.22
C PRO A 484 -14.37 -22.46 -19.15
#